data_87430b9643d6ab8d9b55a9a7e7c93155
#
_entry.id   87430b9643d6ab8d9b55a9a7e7c93155
#
_cell.length_a   1.000
_cell.length_b   1.000
_cell.length_c   1.000
_cell.angle_alpha   90.00
_cell.angle_beta   90.00
_cell.angle_gamma   90.00
#
_symmetry.space_group_name_H-M   'P 1'
#
loop_
_entity.id
_entity.type
_entity.pdbx_description
1 polymer ?
#
loop_
_entity_poly.entity_id
_entity_poly.type
_entity_poly.pdbx_seq_one_letter_code
_entity_poly.pdbx_strand_id
1 'polypeptide(L)'
;MGKIWYLSPSNQSANIGAGDYGSEKQQMNLLTDEIIPHLDRAGVSFHRADPDLSIEKRVAESNKMGAAYHLALHSNAGGNGTARGSVAYYYSNSGKAIGKSLISALLALGQENNRSENLKENKTFYELRKTVAPACLLEVDFHDNPTGAEFLISRRSEIAEAIARAIIEADGKKFVPVTNGEYLDQAVSLGLFKSGTNWRDPITREEAAISMVKLWKLLKGR
;
A
#
# COMPACT_ATOMS: atom_id res chain seq x y z
N MET A 1 -10.54 17.06 -15.91
CA MET A 1 -10.09 15.70 -15.55
C MET A 1 -9.88 15.65 -14.04
N GLY A 2 -10.31 14.55 -13.37
CA GLY A 2 -10.04 14.37 -11.95
C GLY A 2 -8.54 14.25 -11.68
N LYS A 3 -8.13 14.49 -10.44
CA LYS A 3 -6.75 14.25 -9.99
C LYS A 3 -6.46 12.76 -10.06
N ILE A 4 -5.37 12.34 -10.69
CA ILE A 4 -4.95 10.94 -10.77
C ILE A 4 -3.75 10.74 -9.85
N TRP A 5 -3.84 9.77 -8.94
CA TRP A 5 -2.72 9.27 -8.16
C TRP A 5 -2.00 8.17 -8.94
N TYR A 6 -0.72 8.35 -9.20
CA TYR A 6 0.13 7.30 -9.75
C TYR A 6 0.75 6.52 -8.59
N LEU A 7 0.39 5.24 -8.48
CA LEU A 7 0.91 4.33 -7.45
C LEU A 7 2.03 3.48 -8.06
N SER A 8 3.23 3.65 -7.54
CA SER A 8 4.46 2.99 -8.02
C SER A 8 5.04 2.07 -6.93
N PRO A 9 4.48 0.84 -6.75
CA PRO A 9 5.06 -0.11 -5.82
C PRO A 9 6.43 -0.59 -6.29
N SER A 10 7.34 -0.89 -5.35
CA SER A 10 8.70 -1.33 -5.65
C SER A 10 8.74 -2.49 -6.66
N ASN A 11 9.73 -2.44 -7.56
CA ASN A 11 10.05 -3.51 -8.49
C ASN A 11 11.32 -4.29 -8.09
N GLN A 12 11.84 -4.07 -6.89
CA GLN A 12 13.11 -4.61 -6.40
C GLN A 12 12.95 -6.06 -5.91
N SER A 13 13.07 -7.02 -6.81
CA SER A 13 12.92 -8.44 -6.50
C SER A 13 14.13 -9.06 -5.78
N ALA A 14 15.31 -8.43 -5.88
CA ALA A 14 16.52 -8.88 -5.23
C ALA A 14 16.64 -8.44 -3.76
N ASN A 15 15.85 -7.47 -3.32
CA ASN A 15 15.81 -7.02 -1.94
C ASN A 15 14.99 -8.00 -1.11
N ILE A 16 15.68 -8.92 -0.44
CA ILE A 16 15.06 -9.96 0.39
C ILE A 16 15.08 -9.51 1.85
N GLY A 17 13.92 -9.60 2.50
CA GLY A 17 13.78 -9.25 3.89
C GLY A 17 14.01 -10.40 4.87
N ALA A 18 13.93 -10.10 6.15
CA ALA A 18 14.11 -11.06 7.23
C ALA A 18 12.90 -12.02 7.35
N GLY A 19 13.16 -13.23 7.84
CA GLY A 19 12.13 -14.24 8.07
C GLY A 19 11.33 -14.58 6.80
N ASP A 20 10.02 -14.60 6.92
CA ASP A 20 9.09 -14.96 5.84
C ASP A 20 8.69 -13.76 4.95
N TYR A 21 9.41 -12.64 5.04
CA TYR A 21 9.08 -11.43 4.27
C TYR A 21 9.09 -11.65 2.76
N GLY A 22 10.02 -12.46 2.25
CA GLY A 22 10.22 -12.61 0.83
C GLY A 22 10.92 -11.38 0.22
N SER A 23 10.46 -10.87 -0.92
CA SER A 23 11.08 -9.72 -1.56
C SER A 23 10.29 -8.41 -1.36
N GLU A 24 11.01 -7.29 -1.41
CA GLU A 24 10.40 -5.95 -1.38
C GLU A 24 9.36 -5.78 -2.48
N LYS A 25 9.68 -6.20 -3.72
CA LYS A 25 8.73 -6.20 -4.83
C LYS A 25 7.43 -6.91 -4.46
N GLN A 26 7.51 -8.12 -3.93
CA GLN A 26 6.34 -8.91 -3.56
C GLN A 26 5.48 -8.17 -2.52
N GLN A 27 6.08 -7.72 -1.42
CA GLN A 27 5.32 -7.15 -0.30
C GLN A 27 4.74 -5.78 -0.63
N MET A 28 5.46 -4.93 -1.37
CA MET A 28 4.96 -3.60 -1.74
C MET A 28 3.84 -3.68 -2.79
N ASN A 29 3.87 -4.70 -3.65
CA ASN A 29 2.77 -4.95 -4.58
C ASN A 29 1.53 -5.46 -3.84
N LEU A 30 1.66 -6.41 -2.91
CA LEU A 30 0.56 -6.87 -2.06
C LEU A 30 -0.04 -5.72 -1.23
N LEU A 31 0.81 -4.86 -0.65
CA LEU A 31 0.36 -3.68 0.08
C LEU A 31 -0.45 -2.74 -0.82
N THR A 32 0.03 -2.49 -2.04
CA THR A 32 -0.67 -1.63 -3.00
C THR A 32 -2.02 -2.22 -3.39
N ASP A 33 -2.10 -3.53 -3.58
CA ASP A 33 -3.35 -4.23 -3.89
C ASP A 33 -4.38 -4.12 -2.76
N GLU A 34 -3.94 -4.05 -1.49
CA GLU A 34 -4.81 -3.80 -0.34
C GLU A 34 -5.19 -2.31 -0.17
N ILE A 35 -4.40 -1.35 -0.68
CA ILE A 35 -4.73 0.08 -0.70
C ILE A 35 -5.88 0.38 -1.69
N ILE A 36 -5.85 -0.23 -2.87
CA ILE A 36 -6.74 0.07 -4.01
C ILE A 36 -8.23 0.01 -3.65
N PRO A 37 -8.77 -1.01 -2.97
CA PRO A 37 -10.18 -1.07 -2.63
C PRO A 37 -10.68 0.12 -1.78
N HIS A 38 -9.83 0.68 -0.93
CA HIS A 38 -10.18 1.87 -0.15
C HIS A 38 -10.26 3.12 -1.04
N LEU A 39 -9.35 3.25 -2.02
CA LEU A 39 -9.35 4.36 -2.98
C LEU A 39 -10.57 4.32 -3.88
N ASP A 40 -10.91 3.14 -4.42
CA ASP A 40 -12.09 2.92 -5.24
C ASP A 40 -13.37 3.32 -4.50
N ARG A 41 -13.52 2.86 -3.26
CA ARG A 41 -14.67 3.18 -2.40
C ARG A 41 -14.82 4.69 -2.16
N ALA A 42 -13.72 5.39 -1.99
CA ALA A 42 -13.72 6.84 -1.80
C ALA A 42 -13.83 7.60 -3.14
N GLY A 43 -13.85 6.92 -4.28
CA GLY A 43 -13.89 7.52 -5.62
C GLY A 43 -12.61 8.29 -5.97
N VAL A 44 -11.45 7.92 -5.39
CA VAL A 44 -10.14 8.47 -5.77
C VAL A 44 -9.72 7.85 -7.10
N SER A 45 -9.39 8.69 -8.08
CA SER A 45 -8.84 8.20 -9.34
C SER A 45 -7.36 7.86 -9.16
N PHE A 46 -6.97 6.68 -9.58
CA PHE A 46 -5.57 6.24 -9.50
C PHE A 46 -5.17 5.44 -10.75
N HIS A 47 -3.87 5.31 -10.94
CA HIS A 47 -3.25 4.35 -11.84
C HIS A 47 -2.18 3.59 -11.05
N ARG A 48 -2.22 2.26 -11.12
CA ARG A 48 -1.22 1.38 -10.52
C ARG A 48 -0.21 0.98 -11.59
N ALA A 49 1.06 1.27 -11.35
CA ALA A 49 2.13 0.86 -12.25
C ALA A 49 2.23 -0.67 -12.36
N ASP A 50 2.49 -1.14 -13.58
CA ASP A 50 2.86 -2.54 -13.79
C ASP A 50 4.12 -2.88 -12.97
N PRO A 51 4.11 -3.97 -12.17
CA PRO A 51 5.22 -4.35 -11.30
C PRO A 51 6.52 -4.68 -12.03
N ASP A 52 6.47 -4.94 -13.34
CA ASP A 52 7.63 -5.31 -14.16
C ASP A 52 8.23 -4.11 -14.94
N LEU A 53 7.58 -2.95 -14.91
CA LEU A 53 8.14 -1.76 -15.53
C LEU A 53 9.37 -1.26 -14.78
N SER A 54 10.37 -0.78 -15.54
CA SER A 54 11.51 -0.06 -14.95
C SER A 54 11.07 1.30 -14.40
N ILE A 55 11.86 1.86 -13.48
CA ILE A 55 11.59 3.16 -12.86
C ILE A 55 11.45 4.26 -13.93
N GLU A 56 12.28 4.25 -14.97
CA GLU A 56 12.23 5.21 -16.07
C GLU A 56 10.91 5.16 -16.83
N LYS A 57 10.41 3.95 -17.10
CA LYS A 57 9.14 3.74 -17.79
C LYS A 57 7.96 4.22 -16.93
N ARG A 58 8.00 3.95 -15.62
CA ARG A 58 6.96 4.40 -14.66
C ARG A 58 6.91 5.93 -14.58
N VAL A 59 8.07 6.58 -14.48
CA VAL A 59 8.15 8.05 -14.51
C VAL A 59 7.61 8.60 -15.83
N ALA A 60 8.00 8.00 -16.95
CA ALA A 60 7.51 8.42 -18.27
C ALA A 60 5.98 8.24 -18.40
N GLU A 61 5.43 7.14 -17.89
CA GLU A 61 3.99 6.87 -17.88
C GLU A 61 3.24 7.87 -16.99
N SER A 62 3.70 8.09 -15.75
CA SER A 62 3.15 9.08 -14.82
C SER A 62 3.11 10.48 -15.44
N ASN A 63 4.21 10.91 -16.08
CA ASN A 63 4.31 12.21 -16.73
C ASN A 63 3.38 12.29 -17.96
N LYS A 64 3.32 11.23 -18.79
CA LYS A 64 2.47 11.19 -19.99
C LYS A 64 0.98 11.28 -19.66
N MET A 65 0.54 10.65 -18.58
CA MET A 65 -0.88 10.69 -18.18
C MET A 65 -1.23 11.97 -17.41
N GLY A 66 -0.26 12.82 -17.08
CA GLY A 66 -0.48 14.04 -16.31
C GLY A 66 -0.97 13.74 -14.89
N ALA A 67 -0.35 12.77 -14.23
CA ALA A 67 -0.67 12.43 -12.86
C ALA A 67 -0.64 13.68 -11.97
N ALA A 68 -1.60 13.81 -11.06
CA ALA A 68 -1.64 14.91 -10.10
C ALA A 68 -0.69 14.66 -8.92
N TYR A 69 -0.46 13.39 -8.59
CA TYR A 69 0.44 12.95 -7.52
C TYR A 69 1.13 11.65 -7.94
N HIS A 70 2.35 11.44 -7.44
CA HIS A 70 3.11 10.21 -7.66
C HIS A 70 3.61 9.69 -6.32
N LEU A 71 3.16 8.48 -5.95
CA LEU A 71 3.55 7.81 -4.72
C LEU A 71 4.34 6.54 -5.05
N ALA A 72 5.63 6.54 -4.73
CA ALA A 72 6.46 5.34 -4.76
C ALA A 72 6.38 4.65 -3.39
N LEU A 73 6.07 3.34 -3.40
CA LEU A 73 5.92 2.52 -2.19
C LEU A 73 7.06 1.52 -2.10
N HIS A 74 7.86 1.65 -1.07
CA HIS A 74 9.06 0.88 -0.79
C HIS A 74 9.11 0.39 0.65
N SER A 75 9.97 -0.56 0.93
CA SER A 75 10.41 -0.93 2.26
C SER A 75 11.93 -0.87 2.34
N ASN A 76 12.43 -0.30 3.41
CA ASN A 76 13.82 0.06 3.57
C ASN A 76 14.72 -1.13 4.00
N ALA A 77 16.01 -0.98 3.78
CA ALA A 77 17.07 -1.85 4.29
C ALA A 77 18.35 -1.04 4.59
N GLY A 78 19.29 -1.61 5.29
CA GLY A 78 20.60 -1.00 5.56
C GLY A 78 20.79 -0.52 6.99
N GLY A 79 19.94 -0.98 7.91
CA GLY A 79 20.08 -0.70 9.33
C GLY A 79 20.80 -1.78 10.13
N ASN A 80 21.49 -2.71 9.48
CA ASN A 80 22.09 -3.89 10.12
C ASN A 80 21.08 -4.67 10.99
N GLY A 81 19.83 -4.73 10.53
CA GLY A 81 18.73 -5.37 11.24
C GLY A 81 18.25 -4.63 12.51
N THR A 82 18.68 -3.39 12.74
CA THR A 82 18.32 -2.63 13.96
C THR A 82 17.42 -1.42 13.68
N ALA A 83 17.38 -0.95 12.44
CA ALA A 83 16.58 0.20 12.07
C ALA A 83 15.08 -0.14 12.04
N ARG A 84 14.23 0.78 12.50
CA ARG A 84 12.78 0.69 12.49
C ARG A 84 12.13 2.03 12.16
N GLY A 85 10.97 1.97 11.58
CA GLY A 85 10.12 3.12 11.34
C GLY A 85 10.09 3.60 9.90
N SER A 86 9.06 4.36 9.57
CA SER A 86 8.83 4.89 8.24
C SER A 86 9.74 6.07 7.93
N VAL A 87 10.13 6.19 6.66
CA VAL A 87 10.83 7.38 6.13
C VAL A 87 10.15 7.80 4.82
N ALA A 88 9.79 9.05 4.69
CA ALA A 88 9.29 9.61 3.44
C ALA A 88 10.33 10.54 2.82
N TYR A 89 10.68 10.27 1.57
CA TYR A 89 11.55 11.11 0.75
C TYR A 89 10.72 11.98 -0.19
N TYR A 90 11.14 13.24 -0.36
CA TYR A 90 10.47 14.20 -1.22
C TYR A 90 11.47 15.07 -1.98
N TYR A 91 11.01 15.65 -3.10
CA TYR A 91 11.78 16.63 -3.88
C TYR A 91 11.19 18.03 -3.78
N SER A 92 9.88 18.15 -3.66
CA SER A 92 9.13 19.41 -3.65
C SER A 92 8.36 19.61 -2.34
N ASN A 93 7.96 20.84 -2.04
CA ASN A 93 7.11 21.13 -0.87
C ASN A 93 5.76 20.40 -0.90
N SER A 94 5.17 20.22 -2.08
CA SER A 94 3.93 19.45 -2.21
C SER A 94 4.17 17.96 -1.94
N GLY A 95 5.29 17.38 -2.43
CA GLY A 95 5.71 16.03 -2.07
C GLY A 95 5.98 15.88 -0.58
N LYS A 96 6.57 16.91 0.06
CA LYS A 96 6.78 16.96 1.52
C LYS A 96 5.46 16.88 2.29
N ALA A 97 4.41 17.57 1.83
CA ALA A 97 3.11 17.54 2.47
C ALA A 97 2.48 16.13 2.44
N ILE A 98 2.59 15.45 1.30
CA ILE A 98 2.17 14.06 1.14
C ILE A 98 2.94 13.15 2.11
N GLY A 99 4.26 13.23 2.10
CA GLY A 99 5.13 12.43 2.98
C GLY A 99 4.81 12.64 4.46
N LYS A 100 4.55 13.89 4.88
CA LYS A 100 4.15 14.19 6.26
C LYS A 100 2.84 13.51 6.66
N SER A 101 1.84 13.53 5.79
CA SER A 101 0.54 12.87 6.02
C SER A 101 0.71 11.36 6.17
N LEU A 102 1.47 10.73 5.25
CA LEU A 102 1.75 9.29 5.28
C LEU A 102 2.49 8.87 6.55
N ILE A 103 3.55 9.59 6.92
CA ILE A 103 4.30 9.31 8.16
C ILE A 103 3.39 9.44 9.39
N SER A 104 2.57 10.50 9.48
CA SER A 104 1.64 10.67 10.59
C SER A 104 0.64 9.52 10.71
N ALA A 105 0.13 9.03 9.57
CA ALA A 105 -0.81 7.91 9.54
C ALA A 105 -0.16 6.59 10.03
N LEU A 106 1.08 6.30 9.63
CA LEU A 106 1.80 5.11 10.04
C LEU A 106 2.20 5.16 11.54
N LEU A 107 2.64 6.31 12.03
CA LEU A 107 2.94 6.49 13.45
C LEU A 107 1.71 6.33 14.33
N ALA A 108 0.52 6.73 13.84
CA ALA A 108 -0.75 6.55 14.55
C ALA A 108 -1.13 5.06 14.73
N LEU A 109 -0.56 4.15 13.94
CA LEU A 109 -0.70 2.70 14.16
C LEU A 109 0.13 2.19 15.35
N GLY A 110 0.92 3.02 16.02
CA GLY A 110 1.85 2.61 17.05
C GLY A 110 3.12 1.93 16.47
N GLN A 111 3.48 2.27 15.22
CA GLN A 111 4.71 1.79 14.61
C GLN A 111 5.91 2.18 15.45
N GLU A 112 6.75 1.20 15.80
CA GLU A 112 8.04 1.48 16.40
C GLU A 112 8.91 2.30 15.46
N ASN A 113 9.53 3.35 16.00
CA ASN A 113 10.32 4.27 15.20
C ASN A 113 11.57 4.72 15.98
N ASN A 114 12.73 4.33 15.49
CA ASN A 114 14.02 4.77 16.03
C ASN A 114 14.79 5.71 15.07
N ARG A 115 14.08 6.34 14.13
CA ARG A 115 14.65 7.32 13.19
C ARG A 115 14.70 8.71 13.84
N SER A 116 15.84 9.37 13.70
CA SER A 116 15.98 10.78 14.10
C SER A 116 15.21 11.72 13.17
N GLU A 117 14.98 11.30 11.92
CA GLU A 117 14.27 12.06 10.92
C GLU A 117 13.49 11.13 9.99
N ASN A 118 12.18 11.34 9.90
CA ASN A 118 11.25 10.55 9.10
C ASN A 118 10.85 11.22 7.77
N LEU A 119 11.21 12.48 7.57
CA LEU A 119 10.81 13.27 6.42
C LEU A 119 12.04 13.95 5.82
N LYS A 120 12.56 13.41 4.70
CA LYS A 120 13.85 13.79 4.14
C LYS A 120 13.74 14.35 2.73
N GLU A 121 14.38 15.49 2.48
CA GLU A 121 14.58 15.96 1.11
C GLU A 121 15.57 15.06 0.38
N ASN A 122 15.22 14.67 -0.86
CA ASN A 122 16.12 13.89 -1.70
C ASN A 122 16.10 14.43 -3.14
N LYS A 123 17.24 14.98 -3.59
CA LYS A 123 17.42 15.55 -4.93
C LYS A 123 18.01 14.54 -5.93
N THR A 124 18.31 13.32 -5.50
CA THR A 124 19.02 12.33 -6.32
C THR A 124 18.14 11.20 -6.83
N PHE A 125 17.15 10.78 -6.06
CA PHE A 125 16.25 9.69 -6.46
C PHE A 125 15.55 10.02 -7.78
N TYR A 126 15.73 9.13 -8.75
CA TYR A 126 15.25 9.33 -10.12
C TYR A 126 13.74 9.58 -10.16
N GLU A 127 12.97 8.78 -9.45
CA GLU A 127 11.51 8.82 -9.41
C GLU A 127 10.99 10.13 -8.82
N LEU A 128 11.68 10.68 -7.82
CA LEU A 128 11.34 11.99 -7.25
C LEU A 128 11.74 13.16 -8.16
N ARG A 129 12.94 13.05 -8.77
CA ARG A 129 13.55 14.16 -9.52
C ARG A 129 12.99 14.31 -10.94
N LYS A 130 12.57 13.22 -11.57
CA LYS A 130 12.14 13.17 -12.97
C LYS A 130 10.62 13.15 -13.15
N THR A 131 9.87 12.97 -12.08
CA THR A 131 8.42 13.06 -12.10
C THR A 131 7.98 14.52 -12.07
N VAL A 132 7.05 14.89 -12.96
CA VAL A 132 6.48 16.26 -13.05
C VAL A 132 5.49 16.48 -11.89
N ALA A 133 4.70 15.46 -11.55
CA ALA A 133 3.79 15.52 -10.42
C ALA A 133 4.55 15.69 -9.09
N PRO A 134 3.94 16.32 -8.07
CA PRO A 134 4.41 16.20 -6.70
C PRO A 134 4.62 14.73 -6.34
N ALA A 135 5.87 14.36 -6.06
CA ALA A 135 6.26 12.97 -5.81
C ALA A 135 6.73 12.77 -4.36
N CYS A 136 6.35 11.64 -3.80
CA CYS A 136 6.82 11.13 -2.52
C CYS A 136 7.23 9.66 -2.67
N LEU A 137 8.37 9.28 -2.11
CA LEU A 137 8.80 7.90 -1.95
C LEU A 137 8.69 7.56 -0.46
N LEU A 138 7.83 6.60 -0.16
CA LEU A 138 7.58 6.13 1.19
C LEU A 138 8.28 4.80 1.42
N GLU A 139 9.20 4.80 2.36
CA GLU A 139 9.78 3.60 2.97
C GLU A 139 8.92 3.24 4.19
N VAL A 140 8.11 2.19 4.09
CA VAL A 140 7.08 1.89 5.10
C VAL A 140 7.69 1.41 6.42
N ASP A 141 8.68 0.54 6.37
CA ASP A 141 9.52 0.12 7.51
C ASP A 141 10.78 -0.57 6.97
N PHE A 142 11.63 -1.08 7.83
CA PHE A 142 12.86 -1.78 7.46
C PHE A 142 12.63 -3.29 7.38
N HIS A 143 12.71 -3.83 6.15
CA HIS A 143 12.49 -5.26 5.92
C HIS A 143 13.70 -6.14 6.29
N ASP A 144 14.90 -5.57 6.46
CA ASP A 144 16.08 -6.27 6.97
C ASP A 144 16.07 -6.44 8.50
N ASN A 145 15.16 -5.74 9.20
CA ASN A 145 14.90 -5.93 10.62
C ASN A 145 13.79 -6.99 10.81
N PRO A 146 14.01 -8.07 11.60
CA PRO A 146 12.98 -9.11 11.78
C PRO A 146 11.63 -8.58 12.30
N THR A 147 11.65 -7.65 13.26
CA THR A 147 10.40 -7.06 13.78
C THR A 147 9.76 -6.10 12.76
N GLY A 148 10.58 -5.43 11.93
CA GLY A 148 10.10 -4.59 10.83
C GLY A 148 9.45 -5.41 9.72
N ALA A 149 10.08 -6.51 9.32
CA ALA A 149 9.54 -7.47 8.37
C ALA A 149 8.21 -8.06 8.87
N GLU A 150 8.16 -8.49 10.13
CA GLU A 150 6.93 -9.02 10.74
C GLU A 150 5.82 -7.97 10.79
N PHE A 151 6.13 -6.71 11.16
CA PHE A 151 5.15 -5.62 11.13
C PHE A 151 4.56 -5.41 9.73
N LEU A 152 5.42 -5.42 8.69
CA LEU A 152 5.01 -5.25 7.29
C LEU A 152 4.10 -6.38 6.78
N ILE A 153 4.28 -7.61 7.29
CA ILE A 153 3.48 -8.77 6.89
C ILE A 153 2.19 -8.82 7.71
N SER A 154 2.31 -8.86 9.04
CA SER A 154 1.19 -9.18 9.94
C SER A 154 0.17 -8.05 10.05
N ARG A 155 0.61 -6.79 9.83
CA ARG A 155 -0.25 -5.61 9.90
C ARG A 155 -0.47 -4.94 8.54
N ARG A 156 -0.27 -5.68 7.44
CA ARG A 156 -0.36 -5.10 6.09
C ARG A 156 -1.71 -4.42 5.81
N SER A 157 -2.80 -5.01 6.23
CA SER A 157 -4.14 -4.42 6.03
C SER A 157 -4.34 -3.11 6.80
N GLU A 158 -3.82 -3.02 8.02
CA GLU A 158 -3.87 -1.77 8.79
C GLU A 158 -2.97 -0.69 8.18
N ILE A 159 -1.80 -1.08 7.70
CA ILE A 159 -0.87 -0.20 6.97
C ILE A 159 -1.53 0.30 5.68
N ALA A 160 -2.18 -0.59 4.92
CA ALA A 160 -2.90 -0.24 3.70
C ALA A 160 -4.03 0.76 3.97
N GLU A 161 -4.83 0.53 5.01
CA GLU A 161 -5.89 1.46 5.41
C GLU A 161 -5.32 2.83 5.80
N ALA A 162 -4.24 2.87 6.58
CA ALA A 162 -3.62 4.12 7.01
C ALA A 162 -3.07 4.92 5.83
N ILE A 163 -2.39 4.27 4.88
CA ILE A 163 -1.89 4.90 3.66
C ILE A 163 -3.06 5.37 2.78
N ALA A 164 -4.07 4.54 2.58
CA ALA A 164 -5.26 4.90 1.81
C ALA A 164 -5.97 6.12 2.40
N ARG A 165 -6.15 6.16 3.72
CA ARG A 165 -6.74 7.31 4.43
C ARG A 165 -5.96 8.59 4.14
N ALA A 166 -4.63 8.56 4.24
CA ALA A 166 -3.79 9.72 3.96
C ALA A 166 -3.92 10.19 2.49
N ILE A 167 -4.00 9.27 1.52
CA ILE A 167 -4.23 9.57 0.11
C ILE A 167 -5.62 10.20 -0.09
N ILE A 168 -6.66 9.60 0.46
CA ILE A 168 -8.06 10.04 0.32
C ILE A 168 -8.24 11.45 0.88
N GLU A 169 -7.67 11.73 2.06
CA GLU A 169 -7.71 13.05 2.67
C GLU A 169 -6.92 14.09 1.86
N ALA A 170 -5.75 13.73 1.33
CA ALA A 170 -4.97 14.59 0.44
C ALA A 170 -5.68 14.88 -0.90
N ASP A 171 -6.53 13.95 -1.36
CA ASP A 171 -7.41 14.15 -2.53
C ASP A 171 -8.63 15.05 -2.22
N GLY A 172 -8.82 15.42 -0.95
CA GLY A 172 -9.95 16.21 -0.48
C GLY A 172 -11.25 15.42 -0.31
N LYS A 173 -11.14 14.11 -0.21
CA LYS A 173 -12.26 13.19 -0.03
C LYS A 173 -12.37 12.69 1.42
N LYS A 174 -13.47 12.02 1.73
CA LYS A 174 -13.66 11.39 3.03
C LYS A 174 -13.35 9.92 2.98
N PHE A 175 -12.58 9.46 3.94
CA PHE A 175 -12.36 8.04 4.12
C PHE A 175 -13.67 7.36 4.59
N VAL A 176 -14.03 6.27 3.93
CA VAL A 176 -15.16 5.43 4.27
C VAL A 176 -14.63 4.10 4.78
N PRO A 177 -14.73 3.82 6.08
CA PRO A 177 -14.28 2.53 6.62
C PRO A 177 -15.01 1.38 5.94
N VAL A 178 -14.30 0.29 5.71
CA VAL A 178 -14.96 -0.97 5.34
C VAL A 178 -15.54 -1.58 6.59
N THR A 179 -16.85 -1.82 6.59
CA THR A 179 -17.50 -2.51 7.71
C THR A 179 -17.42 -4.02 7.49
N ASN A 180 -17.36 -4.77 8.59
CA ASN A 180 -17.38 -6.23 8.50
C ASN A 180 -18.65 -6.76 7.78
N GLY A 181 -19.77 -6.03 7.87
CA GLY A 181 -20.99 -6.33 7.15
C GLY A 181 -20.82 -6.29 5.63
N GLU A 182 -20.12 -5.28 5.12
CA GLU A 182 -19.91 -5.14 3.68
C GLU A 182 -19.04 -6.25 3.08
N TYR A 183 -18.03 -6.74 3.81
CA TYR A 183 -17.27 -7.91 3.36
C TYR A 183 -18.13 -9.16 3.32
N LEU A 184 -19.03 -9.32 4.31
CA LEU A 184 -19.96 -10.43 4.33
C LEU A 184 -20.96 -10.33 3.17
N ASP A 185 -21.53 -9.13 2.93
CA ASP A 185 -22.47 -8.91 1.83
C ASP A 185 -21.82 -9.19 0.47
N GLN A 186 -20.56 -8.79 0.27
CA GLN A 186 -19.79 -9.14 -0.92
C GLN A 186 -19.56 -10.65 -1.01
N ALA A 187 -19.16 -11.29 0.07
CA ALA A 187 -18.94 -12.73 0.11
C ALA A 187 -20.25 -13.51 -0.15
N VAL A 188 -21.37 -13.03 0.36
CA VAL A 188 -22.72 -13.58 0.07
C VAL A 188 -23.07 -13.36 -1.41
N SER A 189 -22.85 -12.18 -1.97
CA SER A 189 -23.13 -11.88 -3.38
C SER A 189 -22.29 -12.73 -4.35
N LEU A 190 -21.06 -13.09 -3.94
CA LEU A 190 -20.19 -14.02 -4.66
C LEU A 190 -20.55 -15.50 -4.41
N GLY A 191 -21.57 -15.76 -3.60
CA GLY A 191 -22.00 -17.13 -3.26
C GLY A 191 -21.01 -17.88 -2.35
N LEU A 192 -20.07 -17.17 -1.70
CA LEU A 192 -19.11 -17.77 -0.77
C LEU A 192 -19.78 -18.15 0.55
N PHE A 193 -20.74 -17.35 1.01
CA PHE A 193 -21.56 -17.60 2.20
C PHE A 193 -23.04 -17.55 1.89
N LYS A 194 -23.87 -18.15 2.76
CA LYS A 194 -25.33 -18.07 2.66
C LYS A 194 -25.85 -16.71 3.10
N SER A 195 -26.93 -16.23 2.49
CA SER A 195 -27.64 -15.05 2.98
C SER A 195 -28.08 -15.26 4.43
N GLY A 196 -27.91 -14.21 5.25
CA GLY A 196 -28.22 -14.28 6.69
C GLY A 196 -27.07 -14.81 7.58
N THR A 197 -25.90 -15.16 7.02
CA THR A 197 -24.71 -15.45 7.82
C THR A 197 -24.27 -14.21 8.58
N ASN A 198 -24.04 -14.36 9.91
CA ASN A 198 -23.46 -13.29 10.72
C ASN A 198 -21.93 -13.47 10.74
N TRP A 199 -21.16 -12.42 10.45
CA TRP A 199 -19.69 -12.48 10.44
C TRP A 199 -19.06 -12.88 11.79
N ARG A 200 -19.83 -12.80 12.90
CA ARG A 200 -19.40 -13.23 14.23
C ARG A 200 -19.64 -14.70 14.50
N ASP A 201 -20.43 -15.37 13.65
CA ASP A 201 -20.70 -16.79 13.84
C ASP A 201 -19.45 -17.60 13.48
N PRO A 202 -19.08 -18.58 14.28
CA PRO A 202 -17.99 -19.49 13.95
C PRO A 202 -18.32 -20.22 12.64
N ILE A 203 -17.38 -20.18 11.70
CA ILE A 203 -17.48 -21.02 10.50
C ILE A 203 -16.87 -22.40 10.79
N THR A 204 -17.51 -23.42 10.29
CA THR A 204 -16.97 -24.79 10.36
C THR A 204 -15.81 -24.94 9.38
N ARG A 205 -14.94 -25.95 9.59
CA ARG A 205 -13.87 -26.28 8.63
C ARG A 205 -14.44 -26.64 7.25
N GLU A 206 -15.60 -27.24 7.19
CA GLU A 206 -16.30 -27.60 5.95
C GLU A 206 -16.76 -26.35 5.21
N GLU A 207 -17.40 -25.39 5.89
CA GLU A 207 -17.83 -24.11 5.29
C GLU A 207 -16.64 -23.30 4.78
N ALA A 208 -15.54 -23.26 5.52
CA ALA A 208 -14.30 -22.63 5.09
C ALA A 208 -13.74 -23.30 3.82
N ALA A 209 -13.69 -24.64 3.79
CA ALA A 209 -13.22 -25.39 2.62
C ALA A 209 -14.11 -25.16 1.38
N ILE A 210 -15.43 -25.16 1.55
CA ILE A 210 -16.39 -24.88 0.47
C ILE A 210 -16.17 -23.47 -0.08
N SER A 211 -16.00 -22.49 0.81
CA SER A 211 -15.76 -21.08 0.42
C SER A 211 -14.46 -20.92 -0.35
N MET A 212 -13.38 -21.59 0.07
CA MET A 212 -12.10 -21.59 -0.65
C MET A 212 -12.21 -22.23 -2.04
N VAL A 213 -12.94 -23.35 -2.19
CA VAL A 213 -13.17 -23.99 -3.49
C VAL A 213 -13.97 -23.09 -4.43
N LYS A 214 -15.00 -22.40 -3.90
CA LYS A 214 -15.79 -21.44 -4.70
C LYS A 214 -14.92 -20.28 -5.16
N LEU A 215 -14.13 -19.69 -4.27
CA LEU A 215 -13.19 -18.61 -4.59
C LEU A 215 -12.18 -19.06 -5.67
N TRP A 216 -11.59 -20.24 -5.53
CA TRP A 216 -10.68 -20.80 -6.52
C TRP A 216 -11.32 -20.97 -7.91
N LYS A 217 -12.58 -21.42 -7.97
CA LYS A 217 -13.33 -21.53 -9.23
C LYS A 217 -13.59 -20.16 -9.86
N LEU A 218 -13.94 -19.14 -9.06
CA LEU A 218 -14.13 -17.77 -9.53
C LEU A 218 -12.83 -17.17 -10.11
N LEU A 219 -11.69 -17.46 -9.48
CA LEU A 219 -10.38 -16.99 -9.96
C LEU A 219 -9.92 -17.70 -11.25
N LYS A 220 -10.28 -18.96 -11.45
CA LYS A 220 -9.95 -19.71 -12.68
C LYS A 220 -10.91 -19.45 -13.87
N GLY A 221 -12.06 -18.89 -13.61
CA GLY A 221 -13.03 -18.55 -14.64
C GLY A 221 -12.85 -17.14 -15.22
N ARG A 222 -11.80 -16.44 -14.82
CA ARG A 222 -11.33 -15.18 -15.38
C ARG A 222 -10.08 -15.46 -16.22
#